data_49fe02b28e5d629ade237c4eeca94da0
#
_entry.id   49fe02b28e5d629ade237c4eeca94da0
#
_cell.length_a   1.000
_cell.length_b   1.000
_cell.length_c   1.000
_cell.angle_alpha   90.00
_cell.angle_beta   90.00
_cell.angle_gamma   90.00
#
_symmetry.space_group_name_H-M   'P 1'
#
loop_
_entity.id
_entity.type
_entity.pdbx_description
1 polymer ?
#
loop_
_entity_poly.entity_id
_entity_poly.type
_entity_poly.pdbx_seq_one_letter_code
_entity_poly.pdbx_strand_id
1 'polypeptide(L)'
;MEPIINSQIPEFKVQAFHNGEFKTVTNKDIEGKWAIFFFYPADFTFVCPTELVDIAEKYNQFKAMGVEVYSVSTDSHFVHKAWHDASESIRKITYPMLADPTGALSRAFGVMIEEDGMAYRGTFVVNPEGKIKLAEIQDNSIGRNADELLRKVEAAQFVATHDGEVCPAKWKKGAETLKPSIDLVGKI
;
A
#
# COMPACT_ATOMS: atom_id res chain seq x y z
N MET A 1 8.07 -9.52 -19.09
CA MET A 1 7.35 -8.72 -18.06
C MET A 1 8.25 -7.56 -17.71
N GLU A 2 7.79 -6.35 -17.88
CA GLU A 2 8.57 -5.16 -17.50
C GLU A 2 8.62 -5.04 -15.95
N PRO A 3 9.75 -4.54 -15.39
CA PRO A 3 9.84 -4.32 -13.95
C PRO A 3 8.81 -3.32 -13.46
N ILE A 4 8.09 -3.66 -12.37
CA ILE A 4 7.06 -2.79 -11.81
C ILE A 4 7.65 -1.58 -11.06
N ILE A 5 8.87 -1.70 -10.53
CA ILE A 5 9.53 -0.60 -9.80
C ILE A 5 9.91 0.53 -10.76
N ASN A 6 9.56 1.76 -10.40
CA ASN A 6 9.63 2.99 -11.20
C ASN A 6 8.67 3.06 -12.38
N SER A 7 7.80 2.07 -12.59
CA SER A 7 6.69 2.21 -13.54
C SER A 7 5.64 3.19 -13.02
N GLN A 8 4.92 3.80 -13.95
CA GLN A 8 3.76 4.63 -13.64
C GLN A 8 2.59 3.75 -13.22
N ILE A 9 1.85 4.14 -12.19
CA ILE A 9 0.61 3.43 -11.85
C ILE A 9 -0.39 3.54 -13.01
N PRO A 10 -1.25 2.53 -13.19
CA PRO A 10 -2.31 2.59 -14.20
C PRO A 10 -3.31 3.70 -13.88
N GLU A 11 -3.99 4.21 -14.90
CA GLU A 11 -5.17 5.03 -14.68
C GLU A 11 -6.29 4.16 -14.08
N PHE A 12 -6.96 4.68 -13.06
CA PHE A 12 -8.06 3.98 -12.40
C PHE A 12 -9.19 4.92 -11.99
N LYS A 13 -10.38 4.35 -11.91
CA LYS A 13 -11.56 4.97 -11.33
C LYS A 13 -12.38 3.88 -10.65
N VAL A 14 -12.42 3.88 -9.34
CA VAL A 14 -13.09 2.86 -8.54
C VAL A 14 -14.01 3.47 -7.49
N GLN A 15 -15.00 2.71 -7.04
CA GLN A 15 -15.81 3.08 -5.88
C GLN A 15 -15.07 2.72 -4.59
N ALA A 16 -15.32 3.44 -3.52
CA ALA A 16 -14.77 3.19 -2.21
C ALA A 16 -15.81 3.40 -1.12
N PHE A 17 -15.65 2.67 -0.02
CA PHE A 17 -16.25 3.01 1.27
C PHE A 17 -15.24 3.77 2.11
N HIS A 18 -15.64 4.91 2.69
CA HIS A 18 -14.77 5.73 3.52
C HIS A 18 -15.58 6.58 4.49
N ASN A 19 -15.33 6.42 5.79
CA ASN A 19 -15.94 7.23 6.86
C ASN A 19 -17.48 7.30 6.78
N GLY A 20 -18.13 6.15 6.51
CA GLY A 20 -19.58 6.06 6.43
C GLY A 20 -20.20 6.42 5.09
N GLU A 21 -19.41 6.85 4.11
CA GLU A 21 -19.86 7.31 2.81
C GLU A 21 -19.29 6.48 1.66
N PHE A 22 -19.98 6.48 0.54
CA PHE A 22 -19.46 5.99 -0.73
C PHE A 22 -18.87 7.15 -1.54
N LYS A 23 -17.68 6.94 -2.09
CA LYS A 23 -17.03 7.92 -2.95
C LYS A 23 -16.33 7.26 -4.14
N THR A 24 -16.11 8.03 -5.19
CA THR A 24 -15.24 7.62 -6.29
C THR A 24 -13.82 8.05 -5.99
N VAL A 25 -12.85 7.16 -6.20
CA VAL A 25 -11.42 7.44 -6.08
C VAL A 25 -10.76 7.23 -7.45
N THR A 26 -9.87 8.14 -7.81
CA THR A 26 -9.17 8.18 -9.10
C THR A 26 -7.70 8.55 -8.90
N ASN A 27 -6.90 8.52 -9.97
CA ASN A 27 -5.51 8.99 -9.94
C ASN A 27 -5.36 10.42 -9.40
N LYS A 28 -6.36 11.30 -9.62
CA LYS A 28 -6.33 12.69 -9.12
C LYS A 28 -6.30 12.79 -7.60
N ASP A 29 -6.84 11.80 -6.90
CA ASP A 29 -6.88 11.79 -5.44
C ASP A 29 -5.50 11.53 -4.82
N ILE A 30 -4.60 10.92 -5.58
CA ILE A 30 -3.24 10.58 -5.15
C ILE A 30 -2.16 11.46 -5.82
N GLU A 31 -2.53 12.28 -6.78
CA GLU A 31 -1.60 13.16 -7.49
C GLU A 31 -0.92 14.13 -6.50
N GLY A 32 0.41 14.22 -6.58
CA GLY A 32 1.21 15.05 -5.69
C GLY A 32 1.37 14.52 -4.26
N LYS A 33 0.92 13.29 -3.97
CA LYS A 33 0.99 12.68 -2.64
C LYS A 33 1.70 11.32 -2.68
N TRP A 34 2.25 10.93 -1.55
CA TRP A 34 2.61 9.54 -1.34
C TRP A 34 1.36 8.73 -1.08
N ALA A 35 1.28 7.53 -1.65
CA ALA A 35 0.15 6.64 -1.47
C ALA A 35 0.60 5.19 -1.28
N ILE A 36 -0.18 4.43 -0.49
CA ILE A 36 -0.03 2.99 -0.31
C ILE A 36 -1.28 2.33 -0.89
N PHE A 37 -1.10 1.40 -1.82
CA PHE A 37 -2.14 0.46 -2.24
C PHE A 37 -1.89 -0.87 -1.55
N PHE A 38 -2.83 -1.27 -0.71
CA PHE A 38 -2.75 -2.46 0.13
C PHE A 38 -3.80 -3.47 -0.30
N PHE A 39 -3.44 -4.34 -1.25
CA PHE A 39 -4.33 -5.38 -1.76
C PHE A 39 -4.45 -6.53 -0.77
N TYR A 40 -5.65 -7.08 -0.66
CA TYR A 40 -5.95 -8.25 0.17
C TYR A 40 -7.02 -9.11 -0.51
N PRO A 41 -7.11 -10.43 -0.17
CA PRO A 41 -7.99 -11.37 -0.87
C PRO A 41 -9.47 -11.00 -0.85
N ALA A 42 -10.08 -10.90 0.33
CA ALA A 42 -11.50 -10.64 0.45
C ALA A 42 -11.91 -10.17 1.86
N ASP A 43 -13.05 -9.50 1.92
CA ASP A 43 -13.76 -9.17 3.15
C ASP A 43 -14.25 -10.44 3.86
N PHE A 44 -14.61 -10.33 5.15
CA PHE A 44 -15.15 -11.41 5.99
C PHE A 44 -14.27 -12.69 6.06
N THR A 45 -12.95 -12.53 5.95
CA THR A 45 -11.96 -13.62 6.02
C THR A 45 -11.20 -13.63 7.36
N PHE A 46 -10.03 -14.30 7.43
CA PHE A 46 -9.34 -14.60 8.68
C PHE A 46 -8.07 -13.78 8.90
N VAL A 47 -7.13 -13.77 7.96
CA VAL A 47 -5.87 -13.00 8.03
C VAL A 47 -6.11 -11.55 7.67
N CYS A 48 -6.99 -11.24 6.70
CA CYS A 48 -7.22 -9.89 6.21
C CYS A 48 -7.59 -8.90 7.32
N PRO A 49 -8.52 -9.20 8.26
CA PRO A 49 -8.84 -8.26 9.31
C PRO A 49 -7.66 -7.94 10.22
N THR A 50 -6.75 -8.90 10.45
CA THR A 50 -5.55 -8.66 11.28
C THR A 50 -4.61 -7.65 10.63
N GLU A 51 -4.38 -7.75 9.33
CA GLU A 51 -3.53 -6.83 8.58
C GLU A 51 -4.14 -5.43 8.48
N LEU A 52 -5.44 -5.35 8.16
CA LEU A 52 -6.14 -4.08 8.00
C LEU A 52 -6.20 -3.29 9.31
N VAL A 53 -6.34 -3.98 10.45
CA VAL A 53 -6.28 -3.35 11.78
C VAL A 53 -4.86 -2.89 12.10
N ASP A 54 -3.83 -3.69 11.81
CA ASP A 54 -2.42 -3.32 12.02
C ASP A 54 -2.07 -2.03 11.24
N ILE A 55 -2.52 -1.91 9.98
CA ILE A 55 -2.43 -0.66 9.21
C ILE A 55 -3.23 0.48 9.86
N ALA A 56 -4.44 0.21 10.35
CA ALA A 56 -5.28 1.24 10.98
C ALA A 56 -4.62 1.81 12.23
N GLU A 57 -3.92 1.00 13.02
CA GLU A 57 -3.15 1.44 14.20
C GLU A 57 -1.98 2.37 13.82
N LYS A 58 -1.43 2.23 12.62
CA LYS A 58 -0.34 3.08 12.10
C LYS A 58 -0.83 4.23 11.20
N TYR A 59 -2.12 4.29 10.87
CA TYR A 59 -2.64 5.22 9.87
C TYR A 59 -2.36 6.68 10.19
N ASN A 60 -2.44 7.08 11.46
CA ASN A 60 -2.09 8.45 11.86
C ASN A 60 -0.60 8.77 11.63
N GLN A 61 0.28 7.79 11.75
CA GLN A 61 1.71 7.96 11.46
C GLN A 61 1.91 8.14 9.95
N PHE A 62 1.26 7.32 9.11
CA PHE A 62 1.29 7.51 7.65
C PHE A 62 0.76 8.88 7.25
N LYS A 63 -0.37 9.32 7.79
CA LYS A 63 -0.92 10.66 7.51
C LYS A 63 0.01 11.79 7.93
N ALA A 64 0.66 11.68 9.09
CA ALA A 64 1.63 12.67 9.53
C ALA A 64 2.85 12.78 8.62
N MET A 65 3.14 11.73 7.85
CA MET A 65 4.17 11.69 6.81
C MET A 65 3.67 12.13 5.43
N GLY A 66 2.40 12.56 5.30
CA GLY A 66 1.79 12.93 4.03
C GLY A 66 1.49 11.72 3.13
N VAL A 67 1.29 10.54 3.71
CA VAL A 67 1.02 9.29 3.00
C VAL A 67 -0.44 8.90 3.18
N GLU A 68 -1.16 8.71 2.09
CA GLU A 68 -2.52 8.16 2.11
C GLU A 68 -2.49 6.64 1.94
N VAL A 69 -3.38 5.95 2.64
CA VAL A 69 -3.51 4.49 2.56
C VAL A 69 -4.83 4.14 1.89
N TYR A 70 -4.78 3.20 0.97
CA TYR A 70 -5.93 2.62 0.29
C TYR A 70 -5.87 1.11 0.43
N SER A 71 -6.83 0.49 1.13
CA SER A 71 -7.01 -0.96 1.03
C SER A 71 -7.80 -1.29 -0.23
N VAL A 72 -7.53 -2.44 -0.85
CA VAL A 72 -8.12 -2.85 -2.13
C VAL A 72 -8.45 -4.34 -2.08
N SER A 73 -9.69 -4.69 -2.38
CA SER A 73 -10.08 -6.07 -2.70
C SER A 73 -11.04 -6.10 -3.88
N THR A 74 -11.31 -7.28 -4.39
CA THR A 74 -12.30 -7.50 -5.46
C THR A 74 -13.76 -7.44 -4.96
N ASP A 75 -13.97 -7.20 -3.67
CA ASP A 75 -15.30 -6.95 -3.12
C ASP A 75 -15.89 -5.63 -3.60
N SER A 76 -17.21 -5.49 -3.50
CA SER A 76 -17.90 -4.23 -3.78
C SER A 76 -17.83 -3.27 -2.57
N HIS A 77 -17.97 -1.97 -2.82
CA HIS A 77 -18.05 -0.96 -1.76
C HIS A 77 -19.22 -1.19 -0.79
N PHE A 78 -20.28 -1.89 -1.22
CA PHE A 78 -21.37 -2.31 -0.35
C PHE A 78 -20.92 -3.39 0.65
N VAL A 79 -20.09 -4.33 0.21
CA VAL A 79 -19.51 -5.38 1.06
C VAL A 79 -18.54 -4.77 2.07
N HIS A 80 -17.68 -3.84 1.65
CA HIS A 80 -16.82 -3.07 2.57
C HIS A 80 -17.61 -2.39 3.68
N LYS A 81 -18.71 -1.71 3.31
CA LYS A 81 -19.59 -1.09 4.30
C LYS A 81 -20.19 -2.12 5.25
N ALA A 82 -20.72 -3.20 4.71
CA ALA A 82 -21.35 -4.26 5.52
C ALA A 82 -20.34 -4.88 6.50
N TRP A 83 -19.11 -5.13 6.05
CA TRP A 83 -18.06 -5.66 6.92
C TRP A 83 -17.63 -4.67 8.00
N HIS A 84 -17.46 -3.40 7.62
CA HIS A 84 -17.15 -2.33 8.56
C HIS A 84 -18.22 -2.18 9.64
N ASP A 85 -19.50 -2.28 9.28
CA ASP A 85 -20.59 -2.18 10.24
C ASP A 85 -20.70 -3.42 11.15
N ALA A 86 -20.41 -4.62 10.62
CA ALA A 86 -20.56 -5.88 11.33
C ALA A 86 -19.39 -6.24 12.25
N SER A 87 -18.16 -5.75 11.96
CA SER A 87 -16.96 -6.15 12.67
C SER A 87 -16.42 -5.03 13.55
N GLU A 88 -16.28 -5.29 14.85
CA GLU A 88 -15.63 -4.36 15.79
C GLU A 88 -14.19 -4.02 15.39
N SER A 89 -13.45 -4.98 14.83
CA SER A 89 -12.07 -4.79 14.39
C SER A 89 -12.01 -3.90 13.16
N ILE A 90 -12.81 -4.19 12.15
CA ILE A 90 -12.83 -3.44 10.88
C ILE A 90 -13.41 -2.03 11.05
N ARG A 91 -14.30 -1.83 12.02
CA ARG A 91 -14.81 -0.49 12.38
C ARG A 91 -13.73 0.52 12.78
N LYS A 92 -12.53 0.05 13.16
CA LYS A 92 -11.38 0.90 13.46
C LYS A 92 -10.73 1.50 12.19
N ILE A 93 -11.04 0.99 11.02
CA ILE A 93 -10.50 1.46 9.74
C ILE A 93 -11.10 2.82 9.41
N THR A 94 -10.24 3.82 9.23
CA THR A 94 -10.63 5.18 8.83
C THR A 94 -9.98 5.63 7.53
N TYR A 95 -9.24 4.76 6.85
CA TYR A 95 -8.74 4.98 5.50
C TYR A 95 -9.71 4.42 4.45
N PRO A 96 -9.65 4.91 3.18
CA PRO A 96 -10.53 4.43 2.11
C PRO A 96 -10.35 2.93 1.81
N MET A 97 -11.46 2.21 1.71
CA MET A 97 -11.54 0.83 1.25
C MET A 97 -12.02 0.82 -0.21
N LEU A 98 -11.11 0.57 -1.14
CA LEU A 98 -11.37 0.59 -2.58
C LEU A 98 -11.98 -0.73 -3.05
N ALA A 99 -13.02 -0.63 -3.85
CA ALA A 99 -13.71 -1.75 -4.47
C ALA A 99 -13.19 -1.99 -5.89
N ASP A 100 -12.68 -3.18 -6.16
CA ASP A 100 -12.20 -3.62 -7.47
C ASP A 100 -12.98 -4.86 -7.98
N PRO A 101 -14.33 -4.84 -8.06
CA PRO A 101 -15.12 -6.03 -8.39
C PRO A 101 -14.87 -6.57 -9.79
N THR A 102 -14.25 -5.80 -10.66
CA THR A 102 -13.83 -6.25 -11.98
C THR A 102 -12.45 -6.89 -11.99
N GLY A 103 -11.68 -6.76 -10.92
CA GLY A 103 -10.27 -7.16 -10.83
C GLY A 103 -9.33 -6.34 -11.71
N ALA A 104 -9.81 -5.21 -12.25
CA ALA A 104 -9.00 -4.41 -13.19
C ALA A 104 -7.77 -3.80 -12.51
N LEU A 105 -7.95 -3.27 -11.30
CA LEU A 105 -6.84 -2.71 -10.53
C LEU A 105 -5.88 -3.80 -10.06
N SER A 106 -6.41 -4.92 -9.55
CA SER A 106 -5.62 -6.09 -9.14
C SER A 106 -4.78 -6.67 -10.28
N ARG A 107 -5.33 -6.74 -11.51
CA ARG A 107 -4.56 -7.15 -12.71
C ARG A 107 -3.48 -6.16 -13.06
N ALA A 108 -3.80 -4.89 -13.03
CA ALA A 108 -2.86 -3.83 -13.40
C ALA A 108 -1.64 -3.76 -12.46
N PHE A 109 -1.84 -4.11 -11.18
CA PHE A 109 -0.75 -4.24 -10.20
C PHE A 109 -0.13 -5.64 -10.16
N GLY A 110 -0.60 -6.59 -10.98
CA GLY A 110 -0.03 -7.93 -11.09
C GLY A 110 -0.29 -8.83 -9.88
N VAL A 111 -1.39 -8.61 -9.15
CA VAL A 111 -1.76 -9.38 -7.95
C VAL A 111 -3.05 -10.18 -8.11
N MET A 112 -3.69 -10.16 -9.27
CA MET A 112 -4.94 -10.89 -9.51
C MET A 112 -4.71 -12.39 -9.59
N ILE A 113 -5.47 -13.17 -8.83
CA ILE A 113 -5.61 -14.62 -8.93
C ILE A 113 -6.88 -14.88 -9.73
N GLU A 114 -6.73 -15.15 -11.02
CA GLU A 114 -7.87 -15.24 -11.96
C GLU A 114 -8.83 -16.37 -11.60
N GLU A 115 -8.31 -17.50 -11.12
CA GLU A 115 -9.09 -18.70 -10.77
C GLU A 115 -9.97 -18.46 -9.54
N ASP A 116 -9.50 -17.65 -8.59
CA ASP A 116 -10.21 -17.37 -7.34
C ASP A 116 -11.06 -16.08 -7.41
N GLY A 117 -10.80 -15.22 -8.38
CA GLY A 117 -11.42 -13.90 -8.46
C GLY A 117 -10.96 -12.94 -7.33
N MET A 118 -9.81 -13.21 -6.72
CA MET A 118 -9.27 -12.48 -5.56
C MET A 118 -7.86 -11.96 -5.85
N ALA A 119 -7.35 -11.09 -4.99
CA ALA A 119 -5.98 -10.60 -5.07
C ALA A 119 -5.05 -11.37 -4.11
N TYR A 120 -3.77 -11.49 -4.49
CA TYR A 120 -2.70 -11.74 -3.53
C TYR A 120 -2.55 -10.57 -2.55
N ARG A 121 -1.83 -10.79 -1.44
CA ARG A 121 -1.47 -9.74 -0.48
C ARG A 121 -0.36 -8.86 -1.07
N GLY A 122 -0.76 -7.92 -1.91
CA GLY A 122 0.15 -6.96 -2.55
C GLY A 122 0.20 -5.63 -1.79
N THR A 123 1.39 -5.10 -1.60
CA THR A 123 1.62 -3.75 -1.04
C THR A 123 2.46 -2.95 -2.03
N PHE A 124 1.97 -1.79 -2.42
CA PHE A 124 2.67 -0.90 -3.35
C PHE A 124 2.75 0.50 -2.78
N VAL A 125 3.95 1.05 -2.71
CA VAL A 125 4.19 2.45 -2.30
C VAL A 125 4.43 3.28 -3.54
N VAL A 126 3.61 4.30 -3.71
CA VAL A 126 3.60 5.21 -4.87
C VAL A 126 4.07 6.58 -4.43
N ASN A 127 4.97 7.19 -5.17
CA ASN A 127 5.48 8.53 -4.90
C ASN A 127 4.57 9.63 -5.51
N PRO A 128 4.80 10.93 -5.21
CA PRO A 128 3.98 12.04 -5.71
C PRO A 128 3.88 12.14 -7.24
N GLU A 129 4.84 11.61 -7.99
CA GLU A 129 4.82 11.56 -9.45
C GLU A 129 4.03 10.35 -10.00
N GLY A 130 3.39 9.57 -9.13
CA GLY A 130 2.62 8.38 -9.51
C GLY A 130 3.48 7.17 -9.85
N LYS A 131 4.76 7.11 -9.44
CA LYS A 131 5.66 5.98 -9.69
C LYS A 131 5.70 5.02 -8.52
N ILE A 132 5.64 3.73 -8.80
CA ILE A 132 5.78 2.67 -7.81
C ILE A 132 7.24 2.60 -7.34
N LYS A 133 7.48 2.89 -6.07
CA LYS A 133 8.82 2.89 -5.46
C LYS A 133 9.12 1.64 -4.65
N LEU A 134 8.09 0.91 -4.24
CA LEU A 134 8.20 -0.33 -3.49
C LEU A 134 7.04 -1.23 -3.88
N ALA A 135 7.32 -2.52 -4.04
CA ALA A 135 6.34 -3.57 -4.21
C ALA A 135 6.71 -4.77 -3.32
N GLU A 136 5.72 -5.32 -2.63
CA GLU A 136 5.83 -6.53 -1.83
C GLU A 136 4.59 -7.36 -2.08
N ILE A 137 4.77 -8.62 -2.48
CA ILE A 137 3.65 -9.54 -2.76
C ILE A 137 3.90 -10.81 -1.97
N GLN A 138 2.90 -11.23 -1.19
CA GLN A 138 2.95 -12.41 -0.35
C GLN A 138 1.82 -13.39 -0.68
N ASP A 139 2.07 -14.66 -0.40
CA ASP A 139 1.05 -15.70 -0.40
C ASP A 139 -0.08 -15.35 0.58
N ASN A 140 -1.30 -15.78 0.25
CA ASN A 140 -2.50 -15.44 1.02
C ASN A 140 -2.52 -16.03 2.44
N SER A 141 -1.62 -16.96 2.76
CA SER A 141 -1.44 -17.53 4.11
C SER A 141 -0.45 -16.75 5.00
N ILE A 142 0.24 -15.73 4.45
CA ILE A 142 1.30 -14.99 5.14
C ILE A 142 0.88 -13.54 5.34
N GLY A 143 0.52 -13.17 6.58
CA GLY A 143 0.18 -11.79 6.94
C GLY A 143 1.39 -10.85 6.93
N ARG A 144 1.13 -9.58 6.61
CA ARG A 144 2.13 -8.50 6.53
C ARG A 144 2.29 -7.78 7.88
N ASN A 145 3.27 -6.89 7.97
CA ASN A 145 3.61 -6.14 9.17
C ASN A 145 3.63 -4.63 8.87
N ALA A 146 2.77 -3.86 9.54
CA ALA A 146 2.63 -2.42 9.31
C ALA A 146 3.85 -1.61 9.82
N ASP A 147 4.57 -2.06 10.86
CA ASP A 147 5.80 -1.41 11.31
C ASP A 147 6.90 -1.52 10.25
N GLU A 148 7.02 -2.67 9.60
CA GLU A 148 7.99 -2.85 8.52
C GLU A 148 7.60 -2.02 7.28
N LEU A 149 6.31 -1.92 6.97
CA LEU A 149 5.84 -1.05 5.90
C LEU A 149 6.13 0.42 6.22
N LEU A 150 5.88 0.87 7.45
CA LEU A 150 6.18 2.24 7.89
C LEU A 150 7.67 2.55 7.71
N ARG A 151 8.56 1.67 8.18
CA ARG A 151 10.01 1.78 8.01
C ARG A 151 10.42 1.90 6.53
N LYS A 152 9.83 1.07 5.66
CA LYS A 152 10.10 1.10 4.21
C LYS A 152 9.63 2.39 3.56
N VAL A 153 8.47 2.91 3.96
CA VAL A 153 7.94 4.21 3.48
C VAL A 153 8.85 5.36 3.93
N GLU A 154 9.29 5.36 5.19
CA GLU A 154 10.26 6.34 5.70
C GLU A 154 11.55 6.33 4.86
N ALA A 155 12.08 5.15 4.53
CA ALA A 155 13.26 5.02 3.68
C ALA A 155 13.00 5.53 2.26
N ALA A 156 11.84 5.23 1.67
CA ALA A 156 11.49 5.71 0.33
C ALA A 156 11.37 7.25 0.28
N GLN A 157 10.77 7.85 1.31
CA GLN A 157 10.68 9.31 1.41
C GLN A 157 12.05 9.97 1.66
N PHE A 158 12.88 9.33 2.47
CA PHE A 158 14.23 9.84 2.74
C PHE A 158 15.04 9.93 1.45
N VAL A 159 15.16 8.84 0.68
CA VAL A 159 15.93 8.84 -0.56
C VAL A 159 15.35 9.75 -1.65
N ALA A 160 14.05 10.03 -1.60
CA ALA A 160 13.40 10.96 -2.53
C ALA A 160 13.79 12.44 -2.27
N THR A 161 14.30 12.75 -1.08
CA THR A 161 14.63 14.12 -0.67
C THR A 161 16.13 14.31 -0.38
N HIS A 162 16.93 13.25 -0.45
CA HIS A 162 18.37 13.28 -0.17
C HIS A 162 19.17 12.67 -1.33
N ASP A 163 19.36 13.47 -2.37
CA ASP A 163 20.13 13.05 -3.54
C ASP A 163 21.54 12.60 -3.16
N GLY A 164 21.96 11.48 -3.71
CA GLY A 164 23.29 10.91 -3.48
C GLY A 164 23.43 10.14 -2.15
N GLU A 165 22.38 10.02 -1.36
CA GLU A 165 22.37 9.17 -0.16
C GLU A 165 21.51 7.92 -0.38
N VAL A 166 21.91 6.80 0.22
CA VAL A 166 21.14 5.56 0.16
C VAL A 166 20.95 4.98 1.56
N CYS A 167 19.80 4.36 1.77
CA CYS A 167 19.46 3.68 3.01
C CYS A 167 20.01 2.25 2.99
N PRO A 168 20.96 1.88 3.86
CA PRO A 168 21.45 0.51 3.93
C PRO A 168 20.40 -0.46 4.49
N ALA A 169 20.74 -1.76 4.49
CA ALA A 169 19.90 -2.78 5.09
C ALA A 169 19.53 -2.42 6.54
N LYS A 170 18.28 -2.69 6.94
CA LYS A 170 17.74 -2.39 8.28
C LYS A 170 17.72 -0.91 8.67
N TRP A 171 17.94 0.00 7.73
CA TRP A 171 17.90 1.43 8.01
C TRP A 171 16.57 1.83 8.67
N LYS A 172 16.64 2.72 9.63
CA LYS A 172 15.50 3.35 10.30
C LYS A 172 15.71 4.86 10.30
N LYS A 173 14.65 5.63 10.35
CA LYS A 173 14.70 7.09 10.42
C LYS A 173 15.65 7.56 11.54
N GLY A 174 16.60 8.41 11.19
CA GLY A 174 17.65 8.90 12.07
C GLY A 174 18.92 8.04 12.15
N ALA A 175 18.93 6.87 11.49
CA ALA A 175 20.17 6.09 11.36
C ALA A 175 21.08 6.65 10.25
N GLU A 176 22.36 6.26 10.29
CA GLU A 176 23.34 6.65 9.29
C GLU A 176 22.97 6.12 7.90
N THR A 177 23.29 6.91 6.90
CA THR A 177 23.14 6.60 5.47
C THR A 177 24.50 6.34 4.84
N LEU A 178 24.50 5.85 3.62
CA LEU A 178 25.72 5.69 2.84
C LEU A 178 25.72 6.70 1.67
N LYS A 179 26.87 7.28 1.39
CA LYS A 179 27.13 8.09 0.18
C LYS A 179 27.94 7.24 -0.80
N PRO A 180 27.29 6.63 -1.82
CA PRO A 180 27.97 5.77 -2.77
C PRO A 180 29.18 6.47 -3.40
N SER A 181 30.34 5.84 -3.32
CA SER A 181 31.58 6.32 -3.95
C SER A 181 32.47 5.14 -4.33
N ILE A 182 33.43 5.37 -5.24
CA ILE A 182 34.39 4.35 -5.61
C ILE A 182 35.24 3.88 -4.40
N ASP A 183 35.44 4.75 -3.43
CA ASP A 183 36.25 4.46 -2.24
C ASP A 183 35.55 3.51 -1.26
N LEU A 184 34.22 3.32 -1.36
CA LEU A 184 33.45 2.39 -0.55
C LEU A 184 33.42 0.96 -1.12
N VAL A 185 33.82 0.79 -2.39
CA VAL A 185 33.78 -0.53 -3.05
C VAL A 185 34.71 -1.50 -2.32
N GLY A 186 34.13 -2.59 -1.80
CA GLY A 186 34.85 -3.62 -1.04
C GLY A 186 35.27 -3.24 0.39
N LYS A 187 34.73 -2.10 0.93
CA LYS A 187 35.02 -1.64 2.31
C LYS A 187 33.82 -1.68 3.24
N ILE A 188 32.64 -2.09 2.75
CA ILE A 188 31.39 -2.25 3.52
C ILE A 188 30.88 -3.68 3.41
#